data_ec1e9b87d82afea31a8ddef84aca16a9
#
_entry.id   ec1e9b87d82afea31a8ddef84aca16a9
#
_cell.length_a   1.000
_cell.length_b   1.000
_cell.length_c   1.000
_cell.angle_alpha   90.00
_cell.angle_beta   90.00
_cell.angle_gamma   90.00
#
_symmetry.space_group_name_H-M   'P 1'
#
loop_
_entity.id
_entity.type
_entity.pdbx_description
1 polymer ?
#
loop_
_entity_poly.entity_id
_entity_poly.type
_entity_poly.pdbx_seq_one_letter_code
_entity_poly.pdbx_strand_id
1 'polypeptide(L)'
;YGCQQNVNDSQRLTGMLEQMGYKMTDEREKADVIIFKTCAVRENAEDRVFGNLGALKHLKERRPGVIIAVCGCMVQQEQIAARIKARYRHVDLIFGTHALWRFPELLMQALQHSERILDIGGSGSIAEGLPVKHDGGSRAFVSVMYGCNNFCSYCIVPYVRGRERSRAAEDILCEVRSLAESGVREVMLLGQNVNSYGLDRGEK
;
A
#
# COMPACT_ATOMS: atom_id res chain seq x y z
N TYR A 1 9.69 3.00 -2.12
CA TYR A 1 9.75 4.47 -2.08
C TYR A 1 8.75 4.97 -1.06
N GLY A 2 9.14 5.80 -0.05
CA GLY A 2 8.11 6.44 0.77
C GLY A 2 8.45 6.66 2.23
N CYS A 3 7.40 6.94 3.03
CA CYS A 3 7.43 7.14 4.47
C CYS A 3 7.22 5.80 5.21
N GLN A 4 7.29 5.82 6.54
CA GLN A 4 7.05 4.65 7.40
C GLN A 4 5.67 4.01 7.14
N GLN A 5 4.63 4.82 6.89
CA GLN A 5 3.33 4.30 6.50
C GLN A 5 3.40 3.45 5.22
N ASN A 6 4.20 3.86 4.24
CA ASN A 6 4.42 3.06 3.03
C ASN A 6 5.15 1.74 3.31
N VAL A 7 6.06 1.73 4.29
CA VAL A 7 6.73 0.49 4.72
C VAL A 7 5.70 -0.45 5.35
N ASN A 8 4.90 0.02 6.29
CA ASN A 8 3.84 -0.78 6.92
C ASN A 8 2.82 -1.29 5.88
N ASP A 9 2.38 -0.44 4.94
CA ASP A 9 1.50 -0.87 3.85
C ASP A 9 2.16 -1.95 2.97
N SER A 10 3.49 -1.88 2.74
CA SER A 10 4.22 -2.91 1.99
C SER A 10 4.30 -4.22 2.74
N GLN A 11 4.54 -4.19 4.06
CA GLN A 11 4.54 -5.36 4.93
C GLN A 11 3.17 -6.06 4.92
N ARG A 12 2.07 -5.31 4.88
CA ARG A 12 0.71 -5.86 4.72
C ARG A 12 0.53 -6.54 3.36
N LEU A 13 0.97 -5.90 2.26
CA LEU A 13 0.92 -6.53 0.93
C LEU A 13 1.74 -7.82 0.87
N THR A 14 2.93 -7.82 1.47
CA THR A 14 3.77 -9.03 1.54
C THR A 14 3.10 -10.12 2.37
N GLY A 15 2.52 -9.78 3.52
CA GLY A 15 1.79 -10.74 4.35
C GLY A 15 0.59 -11.38 3.62
N MET A 16 -0.18 -10.57 2.88
CA MET A 16 -1.28 -11.08 2.04
C MET A 16 -0.79 -12.01 0.93
N LEU A 17 0.32 -11.67 0.27
CA LEU A 17 0.94 -12.54 -0.74
C LEU A 17 1.43 -13.86 -0.16
N GLU A 18 2.05 -13.86 1.02
CA GLU A 18 2.49 -15.08 1.70
C GLU A 18 1.30 -16.00 2.05
N GLN A 19 0.18 -15.44 2.50
CA GLN A 19 -1.04 -16.22 2.73
C GLN A 19 -1.63 -16.82 1.44
N MET A 20 -1.42 -16.15 0.31
CA MET A 20 -1.78 -16.67 -1.02
C MET A 20 -0.78 -17.70 -1.57
N GLY A 21 0.29 -18.01 -0.83
CA GLY A 21 1.31 -18.98 -1.22
C GLY A 21 2.49 -18.42 -2.00
N TYR A 22 2.57 -17.11 -2.20
CA TYR A 22 3.72 -16.47 -2.85
C TYR A 22 4.92 -16.38 -1.92
N LYS A 23 6.13 -16.39 -2.51
CA LYS A 23 7.39 -16.18 -1.80
C LYS A 23 8.10 -14.95 -2.37
N MET A 24 8.73 -14.18 -1.47
CA MET A 24 9.54 -13.05 -1.90
C MET A 24 10.79 -13.52 -2.66
N THR A 25 11.16 -12.77 -3.69
CA THR A 25 12.39 -12.96 -4.46
C THR A 25 13.05 -11.62 -4.77
N ASP A 26 14.37 -11.59 -4.77
CA ASP A 26 15.16 -10.44 -5.22
C ASP A 26 15.38 -10.45 -6.74
N GLU A 27 15.08 -11.57 -7.39
CA GLU A 27 15.28 -11.77 -8.83
C GLU A 27 14.03 -11.33 -9.60
N ARG A 28 14.03 -10.09 -10.09
CA ARG A 28 12.91 -9.52 -10.85
C ARG A 28 12.48 -10.40 -12.04
N GLU A 29 13.43 -11.02 -12.72
CA GLU A 29 13.20 -11.86 -13.90
C GLU A 29 12.43 -13.15 -13.57
N LYS A 30 12.45 -13.59 -12.31
CA LYS A 30 11.75 -14.80 -11.83
C LYS A 30 10.44 -14.50 -11.11
N ALA A 31 10.18 -13.22 -10.79
CA ALA A 31 8.98 -12.84 -10.08
C ALA A 31 7.71 -13.06 -10.92
N ASP A 32 6.67 -13.61 -10.32
CA ASP A 32 5.35 -13.76 -10.95
C ASP A 32 4.47 -12.54 -10.68
N VAL A 33 4.73 -11.82 -9.59
CA VAL A 33 4.06 -10.57 -9.22
C VAL A 33 5.09 -9.51 -8.86
N ILE A 34 5.01 -8.35 -9.49
CA ILE A 34 5.89 -7.19 -9.23
C ILE A 34 5.02 -6.03 -8.80
N ILE A 35 5.25 -5.51 -7.57
CA ILE A 35 4.45 -4.43 -7.02
C ILE A 35 5.32 -3.18 -6.79
N PHE A 36 4.93 -2.06 -7.40
CA PHE A 36 5.48 -0.75 -7.09
C PHE A 36 4.61 -0.05 -6.05
N LYS A 37 5.10 0.01 -4.83
CA LYS A 37 4.48 0.82 -3.77
C LYS A 37 4.99 2.26 -3.88
N THR A 38 4.07 3.20 -4.09
CA THR A 38 4.39 4.57 -4.47
C THR A 38 4.09 5.58 -3.37
N CYS A 39 4.73 6.74 -3.43
CA CYS A 39 4.57 7.84 -2.48
C CYS A 39 4.31 9.15 -3.23
N ALA A 40 3.39 9.98 -2.73
CA ALA A 40 3.06 11.29 -3.30
C ALA A 40 3.84 12.45 -2.67
N VAL A 41 4.63 12.20 -1.61
CA VAL A 41 5.28 13.27 -0.81
C VAL A 41 6.72 13.55 -1.25
N ARG A 42 7.30 12.70 -2.11
CA ARG A 42 8.69 12.84 -2.55
C ARG A 42 8.75 13.14 -4.04
N GLU A 43 9.23 14.33 -4.39
CA GLU A 43 9.29 14.86 -5.76
C GLU A 43 9.96 13.91 -6.77
N ASN A 44 11.08 13.31 -6.41
CA ASN A 44 11.80 12.36 -7.27
C ASN A 44 11.24 10.91 -7.26
N ALA A 45 10.16 10.64 -6.53
CA ALA A 45 9.60 9.29 -6.47
C ALA A 45 8.85 8.95 -7.76
N GLU A 46 8.18 9.91 -8.36
CA GLU A 46 7.40 9.72 -9.59
C GLU A 46 8.28 9.33 -10.77
N ASP A 47 9.35 10.09 -11.03
CA ASP A 47 10.25 9.83 -12.14
C ASP A 47 10.93 8.46 -12.03
N ARG A 48 11.33 8.08 -10.82
CA ARG A 48 11.88 6.75 -10.56
C ARG A 48 10.86 5.63 -10.80
N VAL A 49 9.61 5.83 -10.41
CA VAL A 49 8.55 4.86 -10.67
C VAL A 49 8.30 4.74 -12.17
N PHE A 50 8.18 5.86 -12.89
CA PHE A 50 7.95 5.85 -14.32
C PHE A 50 9.12 5.22 -15.09
N GLY A 51 10.37 5.52 -14.72
CA GLY A 51 11.55 4.89 -15.32
C GLY A 51 11.57 3.37 -15.10
N ASN A 52 11.30 2.92 -13.87
CA ASN A 52 11.25 1.49 -13.56
C ASN A 52 10.09 0.78 -14.25
N LEU A 53 8.91 1.41 -14.34
CA LEU A 53 7.77 0.85 -15.10
C LEU A 53 8.14 0.69 -16.57
N GLY A 54 8.79 1.69 -17.19
CA GLY A 54 9.25 1.60 -18.57
C GLY A 54 10.18 0.40 -18.81
N ALA A 55 11.09 0.14 -17.88
CA ALA A 55 12.04 -0.98 -17.97
C ALA A 55 11.37 -2.36 -17.90
N LEU A 56 10.15 -2.46 -17.33
CA LEU A 56 9.42 -3.74 -17.24
C LEU A 56 8.68 -4.12 -18.53
N LYS A 57 8.61 -3.25 -19.52
CA LYS A 57 7.94 -3.55 -20.80
C LYS A 57 8.50 -4.82 -21.44
N HIS A 58 9.81 -4.91 -21.57
CA HIS A 58 10.48 -6.07 -22.17
C HIS A 58 10.31 -7.34 -21.32
N LEU A 59 10.25 -7.22 -19.99
CA LEU A 59 9.96 -8.38 -19.14
C LEU A 59 8.55 -8.90 -19.41
N LYS A 60 7.56 -8.02 -19.49
CA LYS A 60 6.17 -8.40 -19.78
C LYS A 60 6.01 -9.03 -21.16
N GLU A 61 6.74 -8.55 -22.17
CA GLU A 61 6.76 -9.12 -23.51
C GLU A 61 7.31 -10.56 -23.52
N ARG A 62 8.38 -10.82 -22.76
CA ARG A 62 8.99 -12.18 -22.63
C ARG A 62 8.20 -13.10 -21.71
N ARG A 63 7.55 -12.55 -20.69
CA ARG A 63 6.73 -13.28 -19.69
C ARG A 63 5.35 -12.65 -19.57
N PRO A 64 4.42 -12.93 -20.50
CA PRO A 64 3.08 -12.32 -20.48
C PRO A 64 2.28 -12.58 -19.20
N GLY A 65 2.55 -13.70 -18.51
CA GLY A 65 1.89 -14.08 -17.25
C GLY A 65 2.35 -13.32 -16.02
N VAL A 66 3.44 -12.53 -16.06
CA VAL A 66 3.85 -11.73 -14.90
C VAL A 66 2.83 -10.62 -14.64
N ILE A 67 2.39 -10.47 -13.39
CA ILE A 67 1.51 -9.38 -12.99
C ILE A 67 2.35 -8.18 -12.53
N ILE A 68 2.12 -7.04 -13.15
CA ILE A 68 2.75 -5.76 -12.78
C ILE A 68 1.70 -4.86 -12.14
N ALA A 69 1.89 -4.57 -10.86
CA ALA A 69 0.98 -3.74 -10.08
C ALA A 69 1.64 -2.43 -9.63
N VAL A 70 0.87 -1.35 -9.61
CA VAL A 70 1.27 -0.05 -9.06
C VAL A 70 0.25 0.39 -8.04
N CYS A 71 0.69 0.72 -6.82
CA CYS A 71 -0.22 1.13 -5.76
C CYS A 71 0.36 2.24 -4.86
N GLY A 72 -0.50 2.78 -4.00
CA GLY A 72 -0.11 3.74 -2.98
C GLY A 72 -0.56 5.17 -3.26
N CYS A 73 0.04 6.13 -2.51
CA CYS A 73 -0.43 7.52 -2.51
C CYS A 73 -0.32 8.22 -3.88
N MET A 74 0.69 7.89 -4.68
CA MET A 74 0.90 8.54 -5.98
C MET A 74 -0.26 8.24 -6.93
N VAL A 75 -0.67 6.97 -7.02
CA VAL A 75 -1.75 6.53 -7.92
C VAL A 75 -3.15 6.83 -7.40
N GLN A 76 -3.27 7.31 -6.17
CA GLN A 76 -4.54 7.86 -5.67
C GLN A 76 -4.91 9.17 -6.38
N GLN A 77 -3.97 9.84 -7.02
CA GLN A 77 -4.22 11.00 -7.86
C GLN A 77 -4.72 10.53 -9.24
N GLU A 78 -5.94 10.90 -9.61
CA GLU A 78 -6.60 10.47 -10.84
C GLU A 78 -5.78 10.74 -12.10
N GLN A 79 -5.12 11.91 -12.20
CA GLN A 79 -4.28 12.26 -13.33
C GLN A 79 -3.07 11.34 -13.48
N ILE A 80 -2.49 10.91 -12.36
CA ILE A 80 -1.34 9.98 -12.36
C ILE A 80 -1.80 8.57 -12.75
N ALA A 81 -2.88 8.10 -12.16
CA ALA A 81 -3.47 6.81 -12.51
C ALA A 81 -3.85 6.74 -13.99
N ALA A 82 -4.50 7.78 -14.52
CA ALA A 82 -4.84 7.89 -15.94
C ALA A 82 -3.58 7.91 -16.83
N ARG A 83 -2.52 8.62 -16.43
CA ARG A 83 -1.23 8.63 -17.14
C ARG A 83 -0.61 7.24 -17.19
N ILE A 84 -0.60 6.50 -16.08
CA ILE A 84 -0.09 5.13 -16.04
C ILE A 84 -0.93 4.23 -16.94
N LYS A 85 -2.25 4.31 -16.83
CA LYS A 85 -3.18 3.54 -17.67
C LYS A 85 -2.98 3.79 -19.17
N ALA A 86 -2.73 5.04 -19.56
CA ALA A 86 -2.54 5.39 -20.97
C ALA A 86 -1.17 4.97 -21.52
N ARG A 87 -0.08 5.22 -20.76
CA ARG A 87 1.29 5.08 -21.27
C ARG A 87 1.92 3.72 -20.99
N TYR A 88 1.57 3.06 -19.90
CA TYR A 88 2.19 1.81 -19.44
C TYR A 88 1.21 0.64 -19.58
N ARG A 89 0.91 0.27 -20.83
CA ARG A 89 -0.07 -0.77 -21.16
C ARG A 89 0.25 -2.15 -20.58
N HIS A 90 1.49 -2.39 -20.19
CA HIS A 90 1.97 -3.61 -19.55
C HIS A 90 1.75 -3.63 -18.03
N VAL A 91 1.20 -2.58 -17.42
CA VAL A 91 0.75 -2.58 -16.03
C VAL A 91 -0.64 -3.16 -15.96
N ASP A 92 -0.83 -4.24 -15.20
CA ASP A 92 -2.08 -4.99 -15.11
C ASP A 92 -3.01 -4.43 -14.04
N LEU A 93 -2.44 -3.96 -12.92
CA LEU A 93 -3.20 -3.55 -11.75
C LEU A 93 -2.73 -2.18 -11.23
N ILE A 94 -3.65 -1.25 -11.10
CA ILE A 94 -3.43 0.08 -10.49
C ILE A 94 -4.44 0.24 -9.37
N PHE A 95 -3.99 0.41 -8.13
CA PHE A 95 -4.90 0.58 -6.99
C PHE A 95 -4.41 1.59 -5.96
N GLY A 96 -5.36 2.34 -5.43
CA GLY A 96 -5.11 3.40 -4.46
C GLY A 96 -4.89 2.90 -3.04
N THR A 97 -4.67 3.86 -2.12
CA THR A 97 -4.46 3.57 -0.69
C THR A 97 -5.70 2.99 -0.02
N HIS A 98 -6.90 3.31 -0.52
CA HIS A 98 -8.17 2.86 0.02
C HIS A 98 -8.52 1.42 -0.38
N ALA A 99 -7.94 0.92 -1.47
CA ALA A 99 -8.17 -0.42 -1.99
C ALA A 99 -7.11 -1.45 -1.55
N LEU A 100 -6.15 -1.06 -0.68
CA LEU A 100 -5.04 -1.93 -0.29
C LEU A 100 -5.52 -3.26 0.31
N TRP A 101 -6.55 -3.23 1.12
CA TRP A 101 -7.10 -4.43 1.76
C TRP A 101 -7.77 -5.40 0.78
N ARG A 102 -8.20 -4.90 -0.39
CA ARG A 102 -8.78 -5.70 -1.46
C ARG A 102 -7.72 -6.32 -2.39
N PHE A 103 -6.45 -6.08 -2.12
CA PHE A 103 -5.37 -6.53 -3.00
C PHE A 103 -5.45 -8.02 -3.37
N PRO A 104 -5.77 -8.99 -2.46
CA PRO A 104 -5.94 -10.39 -2.84
C PRO A 104 -7.03 -10.59 -3.90
N GLU A 105 -8.19 -9.94 -3.74
CA GLU A 105 -9.29 -9.97 -4.70
C GLU A 105 -8.85 -9.41 -6.07
N LEU A 106 -8.23 -8.22 -6.05
CA LEU A 106 -7.76 -7.53 -7.24
C LEU A 106 -6.68 -8.33 -7.99
N LEU A 107 -5.78 -8.98 -7.25
CA LEU A 107 -4.77 -9.86 -7.84
C LEU A 107 -5.41 -11.08 -8.50
N MET A 108 -6.37 -11.73 -7.86
CA MET A 108 -7.09 -12.86 -8.43
C MET A 108 -7.86 -12.46 -9.69
N GLN A 109 -8.50 -11.31 -9.70
CA GLN A 109 -9.15 -10.77 -10.90
C GLN A 109 -8.14 -10.52 -12.03
N ALA A 110 -6.97 -9.93 -11.74
CA ALA A 110 -5.92 -9.69 -12.73
C ALA A 110 -5.34 -10.99 -13.31
N LEU A 111 -5.30 -12.07 -12.52
CA LEU A 111 -4.85 -13.39 -12.97
C LEU A 111 -5.90 -14.11 -13.86
N GLN A 112 -7.19 -13.89 -13.58
CA GLN A 112 -8.29 -14.56 -14.28
C GLN A 112 -8.73 -13.84 -15.54
N HIS A 113 -8.61 -12.52 -15.55
CA HIS A 113 -9.08 -11.67 -16.64
C HIS A 113 -7.92 -10.95 -17.31
N SER A 114 -7.93 -10.88 -18.64
CA SER A 114 -6.93 -10.13 -19.42
C SER A 114 -7.13 -8.61 -19.32
N GLU A 115 -8.13 -8.16 -18.59
CA GLU A 115 -8.45 -6.75 -18.45
C GLU A 115 -7.61 -6.09 -17.37
N ARG A 116 -7.17 -4.87 -17.67
CA ARG A 116 -6.40 -4.04 -16.73
C ARG A 116 -7.32 -3.44 -15.68
N ILE A 117 -6.97 -3.64 -14.42
CA ILE A 117 -7.77 -3.19 -13.28
C ILE A 117 -7.28 -1.82 -12.81
N LEU A 118 -8.22 -0.89 -12.62
CA LEU A 118 -8.00 0.42 -12.00
C LEU A 118 -8.98 0.58 -10.84
N ASP A 119 -8.46 0.56 -9.61
CA ASP A 119 -9.23 0.77 -8.39
C ASP A 119 -8.59 1.87 -7.52
N ILE A 120 -8.96 3.11 -7.77
CA ILE A 120 -8.53 4.29 -7.00
C ILE A 120 -9.69 4.90 -6.20
N GLY A 121 -10.87 4.31 -6.28
CA GLY A 121 -12.05 4.71 -5.52
C GLY A 121 -12.05 4.13 -4.10
N GLY A 122 -13.17 4.34 -3.44
CA GLY A 122 -13.48 3.72 -2.16
C GLY A 122 -13.71 4.69 -1.01
N SER A 123 -14.49 4.23 -0.04
CA SER A 123 -14.88 5.01 1.15
C SER A 123 -13.78 5.12 2.21
N GLY A 124 -12.63 4.51 1.97
CA GLY A 124 -11.54 4.49 2.93
C GLY A 124 -11.85 3.68 4.20
N SER A 125 -12.62 2.60 4.10
CA SER A 125 -12.81 1.68 5.21
C SER A 125 -11.47 1.12 5.71
N ILE A 126 -11.36 0.92 7.01
CA ILE A 126 -10.21 0.27 7.63
C ILE A 126 -10.54 -1.23 7.69
N ALA A 127 -9.70 -2.04 7.07
CA ALA A 127 -9.76 -3.48 7.27
C ALA A 127 -8.80 -3.87 8.38
N GLU A 128 -9.33 -4.48 9.42
CA GLU A 128 -8.56 -5.01 10.54
C GLU A 128 -8.13 -6.46 10.27
N GLY A 129 -7.18 -6.95 11.07
CA GLY A 129 -6.70 -8.33 10.98
C GLY A 129 -5.95 -8.68 9.69
N LEU A 130 -5.54 -7.68 8.90
CA LEU A 130 -4.72 -7.95 7.72
C LEU A 130 -3.37 -8.54 8.11
N PRO A 131 -2.91 -9.58 7.41
CA PRO A 131 -1.62 -10.17 7.68
C PRO A 131 -0.50 -9.16 7.44
N VAL A 132 0.48 -9.16 8.33
CA VAL A 132 1.65 -8.27 8.23
C VAL A 132 2.91 -9.11 8.26
N LYS A 133 3.75 -8.99 7.24
CA LYS A 133 5.08 -9.58 7.24
C LYS A 133 6.06 -8.62 7.88
N HIS A 134 6.54 -8.98 9.06
CA HIS A 134 7.63 -8.26 9.72
C HIS A 134 8.99 -8.81 9.26
N ASP A 135 9.96 -7.91 9.12
CA ASP A 135 11.31 -8.25 8.67
C ASP A 135 12.14 -9.00 9.73
N GLY A 136 11.49 -9.48 10.81
CA GLY A 136 12.16 -10.24 11.89
C GLY A 136 13.04 -9.40 12.81
N GLY A 137 13.01 -8.07 12.69
CA GLY A 137 13.75 -7.15 13.56
C GLY A 137 13.05 -6.91 14.91
N SER A 138 13.77 -6.27 15.82
CA SER A 138 13.22 -5.87 17.14
C SER A 138 12.23 -4.71 17.09
N ARG A 139 12.02 -4.10 15.93
CA ARG A 139 11.16 -2.93 15.71
C ARG A 139 10.02 -3.24 14.75
N ALA A 140 8.82 -2.70 15.04
CA ALA A 140 7.66 -2.78 14.17
C ALA A 140 6.94 -1.45 14.01
N PHE A 141 6.21 -1.30 12.93
CA PHE A 141 5.31 -0.19 12.67
C PHE A 141 3.87 -0.64 12.84
N VAL A 142 3.09 0.11 13.62
CA VAL A 142 1.66 -0.14 13.80
C VAL A 142 0.89 1.12 13.43
N SER A 143 0.10 1.05 12.37
CA SER A 143 -0.80 2.15 12.01
C SER A 143 -1.94 2.22 13.01
N VAL A 144 -2.11 3.37 13.68
CA VAL A 144 -3.21 3.59 14.64
C VAL A 144 -4.34 4.40 14.02
N MET A 145 -4.04 5.16 12.96
CA MET A 145 -5.03 5.94 12.21
C MET A 145 -4.57 6.21 10.79
N TYR A 146 -5.49 6.60 9.94
CA TYR A 146 -5.26 6.97 8.54
C TYR A 146 -5.91 8.31 8.22
N GLY A 147 -5.31 9.04 7.26
CA GLY A 147 -5.82 10.33 6.80
C GLY A 147 -5.49 11.50 7.72
N CYS A 148 -5.91 12.70 7.32
CA CYS A 148 -5.68 13.92 8.07
C CYS A 148 -6.73 14.98 7.71
N ASN A 149 -7.26 15.69 8.71
CA ASN A 149 -8.27 16.73 8.54
C ASN A 149 -7.70 18.15 8.54
N ASN A 150 -6.38 18.33 8.66
CA ASN A 150 -5.77 19.67 8.79
C ASN A 150 -5.78 20.47 7.49
N PHE A 151 -5.79 19.83 6.32
CA PHE A 151 -5.80 20.48 5.01
C PHE A 151 -4.80 21.64 4.89
N CYS A 152 -3.59 21.48 5.43
CA CYS A 152 -2.52 22.46 5.28
C CYS A 152 -2.28 22.76 3.78
N SER A 153 -2.03 24.03 3.44
CA SER A 153 -1.98 24.52 2.05
C SER A 153 -1.00 23.78 1.12
N TYR A 154 0.07 23.22 1.68
CA TYR A 154 1.11 22.46 0.95
C TYR A 154 0.95 20.95 1.02
N CYS A 155 -0.07 20.42 1.70
CA CYS A 155 -0.12 19.01 2.06
C CYS A 155 -1.08 18.21 1.16
N ILE A 156 -0.55 17.19 0.50
CA ILE A 156 -1.32 16.27 -0.36
C ILE A 156 -2.08 15.20 0.45
N VAL A 157 -1.73 14.97 1.72
CA VAL A 157 -2.22 13.84 2.52
C VAL A 157 -3.74 13.70 2.56
N PRO A 158 -4.54 14.77 2.84
CA PRO A 158 -5.99 14.65 2.86
C PRO A 158 -6.59 14.15 1.54
N TYR A 159 -5.95 14.44 0.43
CA TYR A 159 -6.41 14.10 -0.91
C TYR A 159 -6.05 12.67 -1.33
N VAL A 160 -4.95 12.12 -0.77
CA VAL A 160 -4.46 10.78 -1.16
C VAL A 160 -4.65 9.72 -0.08
N ARG A 161 -4.98 10.13 1.16
CA ARG A 161 -5.29 9.20 2.27
C ARG A 161 -6.66 9.47 2.91
N GLY A 162 -7.35 10.53 2.47
CA GLY A 162 -8.69 10.89 2.92
C GLY A 162 -8.73 11.55 4.29
N ARG A 163 -9.93 11.61 4.85
CA ARG A 163 -10.21 12.12 6.19
C ARG A 163 -9.62 11.21 7.26
N GLU A 164 -9.45 11.77 8.47
CA GLU A 164 -9.02 11.03 9.64
C GLU A 164 -9.96 9.87 9.95
N ARG A 165 -9.37 8.72 10.20
CA ARG A 165 -10.05 7.48 10.59
C ARG A 165 -9.14 6.74 11.56
N SER A 166 -9.55 6.68 12.82
CA SER A 166 -8.85 5.98 13.89
C SER A 166 -9.26 4.51 13.93
N ARG A 167 -8.29 3.63 14.13
CA ARG A 167 -8.55 2.22 14.43
C ARG A 167 -9.08 2.07 15.85
N ALA A 168 -9.81 0.99 16.12
CA ALA A 168 -10.21 0.66 17.46
C ALA A 168 -8.98 0.33 18.33
N ALA A 169 -9.00 0.78 19.59
CA ALA A 169 -7.90 0.54 20.52
C ALA A 169 -7.65 -0.95 20.75
N GLU A 170 -8.72 -1.74 20.79
CA GLU A 170 -8.68 -3.20 20.97
C GLU A 170 -7.91 -3.88 19.84
N ASP A 171 -8.14 -3.47 18.58
CA ASP A 171 -7.46 -4.04 17.41
C ASP A 171 -5.97 -3.68 17.41
N ILE A 172 -5.64 -2.44 17.78
CA ILE A 172 -4.26 -1.98 17.94
C ILE A 172 -3.55 -2.77 19.02
N LEU A 173 -4.19 -2.95 20.19
CA LEU A 173 -3.62 -3.71 21.30
C LEU A 173 -3.43 -5.20 20.94
N CYS A 174 -4.36 -5.78 20.20
CA CYS A 174 -4.21 -7.14 19.70
C CYS A 174 -3.00 -7.28 18.78
N GLU A 175 -2.84 -6.38 17.83
CA GLU A 175 -1.68 -6.34 16.93
C GLU A 175 -0.36 -6.16 17.70
N VAL A 176 -0.31 -5.23 18.66
CA VAL A 176 0.88 -4.97 19.48
C VAL A 176 1.25 -6.18 20.36
N ARG A 177 0.27 -6.86 20.94
CA ARG A 177 0.51 -8.11 21.72
C ARG A 177 1.12 -9.20 20.86
N SER A 178 0.54 -9.45 19.69
CA SER A 178 1.08 -10.43 18.73
C SER A 178 2.51 -10.11 18.33
N LEU A 179 2.81 -8.83 18.11
CA LEU A 179 4.18 -8.37 17.82
C LEU A 179 5.15 -8.62 19.00
N ALA A 180 4.72 -8.33 20.21
CA ALA A 180 5.51 -8.55 21.42
C ALA A 180 5.81 -10.06 21.62
N GLU A 181 4.81 -10.92 21.40
CA GLU A 181 4.95 -12.37 21.44
C GLU A 181 5.92 -12.89 20.38
N SER A 182 5.97 -12.26 19.21
CA SER A 182 6.92 -12.57 18.14
C SER A 182 8.36 -12.05 18.38
N GLY A 183 8.59 -11.34 19.51
CA GLY A 183 9.91 -10.84 19.92
C GLY A 183 10.20 -9.38 19.57
N VAL A 184 9.23 -8.63 19.05
CA VAL A 184 9.35 -7.18 18.86
C VAL A 184 9.48 -6.48 20.20
N ARG A 185 10.42 -5.53 20.29
CA ARG A 185 10.76 -4.76 21.51
C ARG A 185 10.42 -3.28 21.42
N GLU A 186 10.30 -2.79 20.20
CA GLU A 186 9.99 -1.37 19.93
C GLU A 186 8.87 -1.28 18.90
N VAL A 187 7.80 -0.57 19.25
CA VAL A 187 6.67 -0.30 18.34
C VAL A 187 6.59 1.19 18.08
N MET A 188 6.63 1.55 16.79
CA MET A 188 6.34 2.92 16.37
C MET A 188 4.90 3.02 15.90
N LEU A 189 4.11 3.82 16.60
CA LEU A 189 2.73 4.11 16.22
C LEU A 189 2.71 5.09 15.05
N LEU A 190 1.99 4.74 13.98
CA LEU A 190 1.92 5.53 12.75
C LEU A 190 0.53 6.16 12.58
N GLY A 191 0.55 7.42 12.17
CA GLY A 191 -0.62 8.17 11.70
C GLY A 191 -0.15 9.41 10.96
N GLN A 192 -1.02 10.03 10.18
CA GLN A 192 -0.70 11.27 9.49
C GLN A 192 -0.85 12.50 10.41
N ASN A 193 -1.68 12.36 11.47
CA ASN A 193 -1.83 13.32 12.56
C ASN A 193 -2.13 12.54 13.84
N VAL A 194 -1.12 11.91 14.43
CA VAL A 194 -1.29 11.00 15.59
C VAL A 194 -1.96 11.69 16.78
N ASN A 195 -1.76 13.01 16.93
CA ASN A 195 -2.35 13.78 18.04
C ASN A 195 -3.89 13.88 17.99
N SER A 196 -4.50 13.58 16.83
CA SER A 196 -5.96 13.53 16.70
C SER A 196 -6.55 12.13 16.80
N TYR A 197 -5.75 11.12 17.17
CA TYR A 197 -6.25 9.76 17.35
C TYR A 197 -7.45 9.74 18.31
N GLY A 198 -8.51 9.03 17.90
CA GLY A 198 -9.74 8.86 18.66
C GLY A 198 -10.77 9.99 18.53
N LEU A 199 -10.38 11.19 18.05
CA LEU A 199 -11.31 12.33 17.95
C LEU A 199 -12.48 12.04 16.99
N ASP A 200 -12.23 11.34 15.88
CA ASP A 200 -13.24 10.93 14.90
C ASP A 200 -14.20 9.85 15.44
N ARG A 201 -13.83 9.18 16.53
CA ARG A 201 -14.61 8.18 17.26
C ARG A 201 -15.33 8.75 18.48
N GLY A 202 -15.12 10.02 18.79
CA GLY A 202 -15.64 10.67 20.00
C GLY A 202 -14.92 10.24 21.30
N GLU A 203 -13.78 9.62 21.18
CA GLU A 203 -12.91 9.24 22.30
C GLU A 203 -12.11 10.49 22.77
N LYS A 204 -12.09 10.78 24.08
CA LYS A 204 -11.36 11.89 24.68
C LYS A 204 -10.26 11.40 25.59
#